data_3db73c2e382df61e6f2d9d25cc922786
#
_entry.id   3db73c2e382df61e6f2d9d25cc922786
#
_cell.length_a   1.000
_cell.length_b   1.000
_cell.length_c   1.000
_cell.angle_alpha   90.00
_cell.angle_beta   90.00
_cell.angle_gamma   90.00
#
_symmetry.space_group_name_H-M   'P 1'
#
loop_
_entity.id
_entity.type
_entity.pdbx_description
1 polymer ?
#
loop_
_entity_poly.entity_id
_entity_poly.type
_entity_poly.pdbx_seq_one_letter_code
_entity_poly.pdbx_strand_id
1 'polypeptide(L)'
;VDLRRHPLEAGGWAILVGLLVLTLVGAVRLDRSRHPLIGDETTYAMQAASLAWDFDLAYSRRDYDRFVAQWGVPPDGLVLQSRPGSDRLTYAKPPLYALILAPFVRVAPVRGPVVANALLLAAAVLLAALTLRRRLGGAAPIWTAAFVFASTAFAYVFWGDADLFLMACTAAGFALVYWEDWRFLPGDEPAPQIYGGEDLEPELHSRASIARWCGAGALLGVTVVYRPVYLTLFLPAIVAAWTGPPRRRRAAVAGLILGALAVAALSMGIQWLAGGDPTAYGGQRQGVYGHQGYPEVEYPAAGWSQRVAQHGNASWLQRQALRPQLSPSLMGWNLVYVLIGRDVGILPYFLPLLLGFLAFQQDRGRWAIPLAVGAALAAFLVLLPFNFYGGGALANRYFLPLYPALWFLAARPVRPMRAAWAPLLVLLASPFLGPLWNDPTGYPLGPDGQPRYVSAMAQRWLPFETTQSNLPGDQVAMEGGLWVKLLNHNAWHAGRGKSLRIAGGAPVDLLLGSPQPLDAVDFELDGKAPTQLRIGDDDLRPLMLLANGSEIFEVRLGTERAVHPLWWTPYDVHFYALHFFLPGARTEPIGLRIRPRGDLIRLHRGN
;
A
#
# COMPACT_ATOMS: atom_id res chain seq x y z
N VAL A 1 -31.87 13.37 -16.77
CA VAL A 1 -31.79 13.91 -15.38
C VAL A 1 -32.00 15.41 -15.48
N ASP A 2 -33.10 15.92 -14.92
CA ASP A 2 -33.36 17.35 -14.87
C ASP A 2 -32.49 17.98 -13.77
N LEU A 3 -31.26 18.36 -14.13
CA LEU A 3 -30.26 18.93 -13.23
C LEU A 3 -30.70 20.23 -12.55
N ARG A 4 -31.72 20.89 -13.10
CA ARG A 4 -32.28 22.14 -12.54
C ARG A 4 -33.09 21.88 -11.28
N ARG A 5 -33.64 20.67 -11.10
CA ARG A 5 -34.44 20.30 -9.93
C ARG A 5 -33.63 19.86 -8.73
N HIS A 6 -32.31 19.53 -8.90
CA HIS A 6 -31.45 19.02 -7.84
C HIS A 6 -30.06 19.67 -7.85
N PRO A 7 -29.94 20.96 -7.47
CA PRO A 7 -28.68 21.71 -7.57
C PRO A 7 -27.54 21.10 -6.73
N LEU A 8 -27.83 20.48 -5.60
CA LEU A 8 -26.83 19.80 -4.76
C LEU A 8 -26.25 18.56 -5.46
N GLU A 9 -27.06 17.84 -6.22
CA GLU A 9 -26.61 16.69 -6.99
C GLU A 9 -25.73 17.13 -8.16
N ALA A 10 -26.13 18.16 -8.89
CA ALA A 10 -25.37 18.72 -10.00
C ALA A 10 -23.99 19.22 -9.51
N GLY A 11 -23.95 19.95 -8.41
CA GLY A 11 -22.72 20.40 -7.77
C GLY A 11 -21.82 19.23 -7.33
N GLY A 12 -22.39 18.19 -6.75
CA GLY A 12 -21.67 16.98 -6.35
C GLY A 12 -21.02 16.25 -7.54
N TRP A 13 -21.74 16.11 -8.65
CA TRP A 13 -21.19 15.53 -9.89
C TRP A 13 -20.10 16.42 -10.48
N ALA A 14 -20.27 17.74 -10.49
CA ALA A 14 -19.26 18.67 -10.99
C ALA A 14 -17.95 18.55 -10.17
N ILE A 15 -18.05 18.49 -8.85
CA ILE A 15 -16.89 18.29 -7.95
C ILE A 15 -16.22 16.95 -8.27
N LEU A 16 -16.97 15.84 -8.28
CA LEU A 16 -16.42 14.51 -8.52
C LEU A 16 -15.70 14.44 -9.88
N VAL A 17 -16.37 14.85 -10.95
CA VAL A 17 -15.81 14.82 -12.30
C VAL A 17 -14.61 15.76 -12.40
N GLY A 18 -14.69 16.97 -11.81
CA GLY A 18 -13.58 17.91 -11.77
C GLY A 18 -12.33 17.32 -11.11
N LEU A 19 -12.47 16.66 -9.97
CA LEU A 19 -11.36 15.99 -9.27
C LEU A 19 -10.77 14.82 -10.08
N LEU A 20 -11.62 14.03 -10.74
CA LEU A 20 -11.16 12.94 -11.63
C LEU A 20 -10.42 13.49 -12.85
N VAL A 21 -10.90 14.58 -13.46
CA VAL A 21 -10.22 15.25 -14.57
C VAL A 21 -8.88 15.81 -14.13
N LEU A 22 -8.82 16.48 -12.98
CA LEU A 22 -7.55 16.99 -12.41
C LEU A 22 -6.55 15.86 -12.17
N THR A 23 -7.02 14.71 -11.65
CA THR A 23 -6.18 13.51 -11.45
C THR A 23 -5.65 12.99 -12.79
N LEU A 24 -6.49 12.91 -13.82
CA LEU A 24 -6.07 12.48 -15.16
C LEU A 24 -5.08 13.47 -15.79
N VAL A 25 -5.32 14.78 -15.65
CA VAL A 25 -4.37 15.81 -16.11
C VAL A 25 -3.03 15.69 -15.39
N GLY A 26 -3.05 15.46 -14.07
CA GLY A 26 -1.86 15.17 -13.29
C GLY A 26 -1.10 13.94 -13.81
N ALA A 27 -1.83 12.85 -14.09
CA ALA A 27 -1.26 11.62 -14.64
C ALA A 27 -0.60 11.82 -16.02
N VAL A 28 -1.25 12.59 -16.91
CA VAL A 28 -0.71 12.90 -18.25
C VAL A 28 0.51 13.82 -18.19
N ARG A 29 0.52 14.77 -17.26
CA ARG A 29 1.61 15.75 -17.11
C ARG A 29 2.78 15.26 -16.25
N LEU A 30 2.65 14.12 -15.58
CA LEU A 30 3.65 13.60 -14.68
C LEU A 30 5.00 13.39 -15.39
N ASP A 31 6.03 14.02 -14.87
CA ASP A 31 7.42 13.78 -15.29
C ASP A 31 8.03 12.67 -14.43
N ARG A 32 7.87 11.45 -14.88
CA ARG A 32 8.39 10.25 -14.18
C ARG A 32 9.91 10.11 -14.26
N SER A 33 10.59 10.87 -15.10
CA SER A 33 12.07 10.84 -15.16
C SER A 33 12.71 11.32 -13.85
N ARG A 34 11.96 12.12 -13.07
CA ARG A 34 12.38 12.61 -11.75
C ARG A 34 12.03 11.68 -10.60
N HIS A 35 11.26 10.64 -10.86
CA HIS A 35 10.75 9.70 -9.85
C HIS A 35 11.03 8.28 -10.32
N PRO A 36 12.16 7.69 -9.93
CA PRO A 36 12.50 6.33 -10.31
C PRO A 36 11.42 5.36 -9.82
N LEU A 37 11.21 4.30 -10.58
CA LEU A 37 10.32 3.23 -10.16
C LEU A 37 10.91 2.50 -8.96
N ILE A 38 10.06 2.15 -7.99
CA ILE A 38 10.49 1.54 -6.73
C ILE A 38 9.80 0.19 -6.54
N GLY A 39 10.61 -0.84 -6.32
CA GLY A 39 10.15 -2.16 -5.92
C GLY A 39 9.23 -2.83 -6.95
N ASP A 40 8.00 -3.11 -6.55
CA ASP A 40 7.02 -3.82 -7.38
C ASP A 40 6.64 -3.07 -8.66
N GLU A 41 6.71 -1.73 -8.68
CA GLU A 41 6.42 -0.91 -9.87
C GLU A 41 7.29 -1.31 -11.06
N THR A 42 8.61 -1.47 -10.82
CA THR A 42 9.57 -1.86 -11.86
C THR A 42 9.14 -3.16 -12.52
N THR A 43 8.76 -4.15 -11.70
CA THR A 43 8.32 -5.45 -12.22
C THR A 43 7.06 -5.34 -13.07
N TYR A 44 6.04 -4.58 -12.62
CA TYR A 44 4.82 -4.40 -13.40
C TYR A 44 5.05 -3.59 -14.68
N ALA A 45 5.89 -2.56 -14.65
CA ALA A 45 6.23 -1.77 -15.83
C ALA A 45 6.94 -2.63 -16.88
N MET A 46 7.94 -3.44 -16.48
CA MET A 46 8.65 -4.33 -17.39
C MET A 46 7.76 -5.47 -17.89
N GLN A 47 6.93 -6.06 -17.02
CA GLN A 47 5.96 -7.09 -17.40
C GLN A 47 4.96 -6.57 -18.43
N ALA A 48 4.45 -5.35 -18.25
CA ALA A 48 3.55 -4.71 -19.19
C ALA A 48 4.25 -4.37 -20.52
N ALA A 49 5.52 -3.97 -20.46
CA ALA A 49 6.34 -3.71 -21.64
C ALA A 49 6.61 -5.00 -22.44
N SER A 50 6.96 -6.11 -21.77
CA SER A 50 7.14 -7.41 -22.41
C SER A 50 5.85 -7.85 -23.13
N LEU A 51 4.68 -7.75 -22.48
CA LEU A 51 3.39 -8.00 -23.12
C LEU A 51 3.11 -7.08 -24.30
N ALA A 52 3.46 -5.79 -24.20
CA ALA A 52 3.15 -4.79 -25.21
C ALA A 52 3.98 -4.95 -26.51
N TRP A 53 5.23 -5.41 -26.40
CA TRP A 53 6.15 -5.48 -27.54
C TRP A 53 6.52 -6.90 -27.96
N ASP A 54 6.64 -7.83 -26.98
CA ASP A 54 7.09 -9.19 -27.24
C ASP A 54 5.97 -10.22 -27.14
N PHE A 55 4.78 -9.82 -26.62
CA PHE A 55 3.62 -10.68 -26.39
C PHE A 55 3.92 -11.87 -25.49
N ASP A 56 4.86 -11.72 -24.58
CA ASP A 56 5.21 -12.77 -23.61
C ASP A 56 5.42 -12.20 -22.19
N LEU A 57 5.77 -13.06 -21.25
CA LEU A 57 6.08 -12.73 -19.85
C LEU A 57 7.47 -13.20 -19.46
N ALA A 58 8.29 -13.58 -20.42
CA ALA A 58 9.68 -13.93 -20.17
C ALA A 58 10.54 -12.68 -19.94
N TYR A 59 11.44 -12.78 -18.98
CA TYR A 59 12.48 -11.76 -18.80
C TYR A 59 13.70 -12.13 -19.62
N SER A 60 14.24 -11.17 -20.36
CA SER A 60 15.43 -11.30 -21.19
C SER A 60 16.29 -10.05 -21.13
N ARG A 61 17.53 -10.13 -21.68
CA ARG A 61 18.40 -8.97 -21.90
C ARG A 61 17.69 -7.84 -22.65
N ARG A 62 16.85 -8.19 -23.63
CA ARG A 62 16.10 -7.23 -24.44
C ARG A 62 15.14 -6.38 -23.60
N ASP A 63 14.51 -6.97 -22.58
CA ASP A 63 13.61 -6.24 -21.67
C ASP A 63 14.38 -5.26 -20.80
N TYR A 64 15.54 -5.68 -20.31
CA TYR A 64 16.44 -4.80 -19.57
C TYR A 64 16.90 -3.61 -20.41
N ASP A 65 17.42 -3.86 -21.62
CA ASP A 65 17.92 -2.80 -22.52
C ASP A 65 16.78 -1.83 -22.91
N ARG A 66 15.57 -2.36 -23.16
CA ARG A 66 14.36 -1.55 -23.40
C ARG A 66 14.03 -0.67 -22.22
N PHE A 67 14.04 -1.22 -21.00
CA PHE A 67 13.75 -0.47 -19.78
C PHE A 67 14.75 0.67 -19.61
N VAL A 68 16.06 0.40 -19.72
CA VAL A 68 17.10 1.42 -19.62
C VAL A 68 16.93 2.50 -20.68
N ALA A 69 16.59 2.12 -21.92
CA ALA A 69 16.35 3.09 -23.00
C ALA A 69 15.13 3.98 -22.73
N GLN A 70 14.10 3.47 -22.07
CA GLN A 70 12.85 4.22 -21.77
C GLN A 70 12.94 5.07 -20.50
N TRP A 71 13.64 4.58 -19.47
CA TRP A 71 13.67 5.21 -18.15
C TRP A 71 14.98 5.93 -17.84
N GLY A 72 16.04 5.70 -18.62
CA GLY A 72 17.37 6.30 -18.40
C GLY A 72 18.14 5.75 -17.21
N VAL A 73 17.58 4.77 -16.49
CA VAL A 73 18.16 4.13 -15.29
C VAL A 73 17.95 2.62 -15.34
N PRO A 74 18.81 1.82 -14.69
CA PRO A 74 18.56 0.38 -14.52
C PRO A 74 17.28 0.11 -13.74
N PRO A 75 16.61 -1.05 -13.94
CA PRO A 75 15.48 -1.45 -13.11
C PRO A 75 15.93 -1.66 -11.67
N ASP A 76 15.10 -1.32 -10.69
CA ASP A 76 15.37 -1.57 -9.27
C ASP A 76 14.17 -2.26 -8.62
N GLY A 77 14.44 -3.25 -7.75
CA GLY A 77 13.40 -4.06 -7.10
C GLY A 77 12.67 -5.03 -8.02
N LEU A 78 13.29 -5.43 -9.15
CA LEU A 78 12.74 -6.39 -10.11
C LEU A 78 12.53 -7.77 -9.47
N VAL A 79 11.30 -8.30 -9.53
CA VAL A 79 10.98 -9.61 -8.96
C VAL A 79 10.82 -10.64 -10.08
N LEU A 80 11.72 -11.61 -10.10
CA LEU A 80 11.79 -12.66 -11.09
C LEU A 80 11.59 -14.04 -10.45
N GLN A 81 11.19 -15.01 -11.27
CA GLN A 81 11.10 -16.42 -10.89
C GLN A 81 11.48 -17.33 -12.04
N SER A 82 11.93 -18.54 -11.71
CA SER A 82 12.08 -19.63 -12.64
C SER A 82 11.47 -20.91 -12.06
N ARG A 83 11.11 -21.84 -12.93
CA ARG A 83 10.81 -23.22 -12.52
C ARG A 83 12.14 -23.94 -12.18
N PRO A 84 12.19 -24.79 -11.14
CA PRO A 84 13.35 -25.62 -10.90
C PRO A 84 13.78 -26.41 -12.15
N GLY A 85 15.06 -26.31 -12.51
CA GLY A 85 15.62 -26.96 -13.69
C GLY A 85 15.36 -26.25 -15.03
N SER A 86 14.85 -24.99 -14.99
CA SER A 86 14.68 -24.16 -16.17
C SER A 86 15.56 -22.90 -16.06
N ASP A 87 16.22 -22.54 -17.15
CA ASP A 87 16.99 -21.29 -17.29
C ASP A 87 16.11 -20.11 -17.74
N ARG A 88 14.83 -20.38 -18.01
CA ARG A 88 13.90 -19.32 -18.42
C ARG A 88 13.40 -18.55 -17.21
N LEU A 89 13.65 -17.26 -17.17
CA LEU A 89 13.16 -16.32 -16.18
C LEU A 89 11.85 -15.71 -16.61
N THR A 90 10.93 -15.51 -15.65
CA THR A 90 9.65 -14.83 -15.86
C THR A 90 9.41 -13.82 -14.74
N TYR A 91 8.53 -12.86 -14.98
CA TYR A 91 8.13 -11.89 -13.96
C TYR A 91 7.28 -12.56 -12.88
N ALA A 92 7.68 -12.42 -11.61
CA ALA A 92 7.02 -13.05 -10.47
C ALA A 92 5.90 -12.18 -9.88
N LYS A 93 5.01 -11.70 -10.75
CA LYS A 93 3.79 -10.96 -10.40
C LYS A 93 2.60 -11.50 -11.21
N PRO A 94 1.38 -11.51 -10.63
CA PRO A 94 0.20 -11.90 -11.40
C PRO A 94 0.01 -11.02 -12.64
N PRO A 95 -0.30 -11.59 -13.82
CA PRO A 95 -0.22 -10.87 -15.09
C PRO A 95 -1.40 -9.94 -15.38
N LEU A 96 -2.52 -10.07 -14.66
CA LEU A 96 -3.77 -9.38 -15.02
C LEU A 96 -3.66 -7.85 -15.04
N TYR A 97 -2.92 -7.25 -14.10
CA TYR A 97 -2.68 -5.82 -14.11
C TYR A 97 -1.79 -5.40 -15.28
N ALA A 98 -0.72 -6.15 -15.55
CA ALA A 98 0.17 -5.87 -16.68
C ALA A 98 -0.55 -5.99 -18.02
N LEU A 99 -1.51 -6.92 -18.17
CA LEU A 99 -2.37 -7.03 -19.36
C LEU A 99 -3.19 -5.74 -19.59
N ILE A 100 -3.72 -5.14 -18.53
CA ILE A 100 -4.44 -3.86 -18.63
C ILE A 100 -3.49 -2.71 -18.94
N LEU A 101 -2.28 -2.72 -18.39
CA LEU A 101 -1.28 -1.69 -18.63
C LEU A 101 -0.69 -1.75 -20.05
N ALA A 102 -0.57 -2.93 -20.65
CA ALA A 102 0.15 -3.15 -21.90
C ALA A 102 -0.26 -2.21 -23.05
N PRO A 103 -1.55 -1.97 -23.36
CA PRO A 103 -1.93 -1.03 -24.40
C PRO A 103 -1.50 0.42 -24.10
N PHE A 104 -1.53 0.82 -22.83
CA PHE A 104 -1.12 2.17 -22.42
C PHE A 104 0.41 2.32 -22.47
N VAL A 105 1.15 1.31 -22.04
CA VAL A 105 2.61 1.25 -22.13
C VAL A 105 3.06 1.25 -23.59
N ARG A 106 2.31 0.59 -24.49
CA ARG A 106 2.58 0.61 -25.94
C ARG A 106 2.56 2.02 -26.52
N VAL A 107 1.60 2.84 -26.06
CA VAL A 107 1.40 4.23 -26.54
C VAL A 107 2.32 5.22 -25.83
N ALA A 108 2.46 5.07 -24.51
CA ALA A 108 3.22 5.98 -23.66
C ALA A 108 3.99 5.18 -22.58
N PRO A 109 5.21 4.69 -22.87
CA PRO A 109 5.91 3.74 -22.01
C PRO A 109 6.05 4.17 -20.56
N VAL A 110 6.37 5.44 -20.32
CA VAL A 110 6.65 5.99 -18.99
C VAL A 110 5.37 6.46 -18.28
N ARG A 111 4.44 7.09 -19.02
CA ARG A 111 3.21 7.69 -18.47
C ARG A 111 2.01 6.74 -18.51
N GLY A 112 2.06 5.76 -19.39
CA GLY A 112 0.96 4.83 -19.63
C GLY A 112 0.40 4.16 -18.37
N PRO A 113 1.22 3.62 -17.48
CA PRO A 113 0.74 3.01 -16.23
C PRO A 113 -0.07 3.97 -15.36
N VAL A 114 0.38 5.21 -15.20
CA VAL A 114 -0.29 6.21 -14.36
C VAL A 114 -1.60 6.68 -15.01
N VAL A 115 -1.62 6.85 -16.34
CA VAL A 115 -2.83 7.16 -17.10
C VAL A 115 -3.86 6.03 -16.99
N ALA A 116 -3.43 4.79 -17.13
CA ALA A 116 -4.28 3.62 -16.94
C ALA A 116 -4.89 3.59 -15.53
N ASN A 117 -4.09 3.86 -14.50
CA ASN A 117 -4.54 3.95 -13.12
C ASN A 117 -5.58 5.05 -12.93
N ALA A 118 -5.37 6.24 -13.51
CA ALA A 118 -6.34 7.35 -13.44
C ALA A 118 -7.68 6.97 -14.08
N LEU A 119 -7.66 6.27 -15.22
CA LEU A 119 -8.87 5.79 -15.88
C LEU A 119 -9.56 4.66 -15.10
N LEU A 120 -8.81 3.72 -14.52
CA LEU A 120 -9.34 2.67 -13.64
C LEU A 120 -10.03 3.28 -12.42
N LEU A 121 -9.38 4.26 -11.77
CA LEU A 121 -9.97 4.97 -10.65
C LEU A 121 -11.27 5.67 -11.08
N ALA A 122 -11.23 6.41 -12.19
CA ALA A 122 -12.42 7.14 -12.68
C ALA A 122 -13.58 6.19 -12.96
N ALA A 123 -13.33 5.08 -13.68
CA ALA A 123 -14.35 4.09 -13.99
C ALA A 123 -14.96 3.46 -12.71
N ALA A 124 -14.12 3.05 -11.75
CA ALA A 124 -14.57 2.43 -10.51
C ALA A 124 -15.38 3.41 -9.64
N VAL A 125 -14.90 4.65 -9.50
CA VAL A 125 -15.56 5.70 -8.69
C VAL A 125 -16.88 6.13 -9.29
N LEU A 126 -16.94 6.33 -10.62
CA LEU A 126 -18.18 6.67 -11.31
C LEU A 126 -19.21 5.54 -11.20
N LEU A 127 -18.79 4.29 -11.39
CA LEU A 127 -19.67 3.13 -11.24
C LEU A 127 -20.21 3.02 -9.79
N ALA A 128 -19.34 3.21 -8.78
CA ALA A 128 -19.75 3.23 -7.38
C ALA A 128 -20.72 4.38 -7.09
N ALA A 129 -20.44 5.60 -7.56
CA ALA A 129 -21.32 6.76 -7.40
C ALA A 129 -22.70 6.53 -8.02
N LEU A 130 -22.75 5.98 -9.24
CA LEU A 130 -24.00 5.62 -9.92
C LEU A 130 -24.80 4.57 -9.16
N THR A 131 -24.13 3.55 -8.62
CA THR A 131 -24.77 2.51 -7.81
C THR A 131 -25.30 3.08 -6.50
N LEU A 132 -24.47 3.87 -5.79
CA LEU A 132 -24.82 4.47 -4.51
C LEU A 132 -25.85 5.59 -4.64
N ARG A 133 -26.00 6.24 -5.82
CA ARG A 133 -26.96 7.32 -6.07
C ARG A 133 -28.36 6.95 -5.63
N ARG A 134 -28.75 5.72 -5.78
CA ARG A 134 -30.08 5.22 -5.46
C ARG A 134 -30.35 5.11 -3.96
N ARG A 135 -29.27 4.97 -3.16
CA ARG A 135 -29.33 4.92 -1.71
C ARG A 135 -29.06 6.27 -1.06
N LEU A 136 -28.11 7.01 -1.62
CA LEU A 136 -27.66 8.28 -1.07
C LEU A 136 -28.28 9.50 -1.78
N GLY A 137 -29.06 9.26 -2.86
CA GLY A 137 -29.61 10.33 -3.68
C GLY A 137 -28.49 11.23 -4.23
N GLY A 138 -28.72 12.55 -4.20
CA GLY A 138 -27.76 13.55 -4.65
C GLY A 138 -26.45 13.63 -3.84
N ALA A 139 -26.36 12.96 -2.70
CA ALA A 139 -25.13 12.91 -1.89
C ALA A 139 -24.09 11.88 -2.41
N ALA A 140 -24.48 10.96 -3.29
CA ALA A 140 -23.58 9.88 -3.73
C ALA A 140 -22.28 10.34 -4.40
N PRO A 141 -22.29 11.36 -5.31
CA PRO A 141 -21.05 11.85 -5.90
C PRO A 141 -20.10 12.46 -4.86
N ILE A 142 -20.63 13.25 -3.91
CA ILE A 142 -19.83 13.84 -2.82
C ILE A 142 -19.31 12.73 -1.88
N TRP A 143 -20.12 11.72 -1.60
CA TRP A 143 -19.74 10.57 -0.81
C TRP A 143 -18.53 9.84 -1.42
N THR A 144 -18.62 9.46 -2.69
CA THR A 144 -17.51 8.78 -3.37
C THR A 144 -16.29 9.68 -3.52
N ALA A 145 -16.47 10.97 -3.82
CA ALA A 145 -15.38 11.94 -3.84
C ALA A 145 -14.66 12.03 -2.49
N ALA A 146 -15.41 12.11 -1.38
CA ALA A 146 -14.83 12.15 -0.04
C ALA A 146 -14.03 10.88 0.29
N PHE A 147 -14.57 9.70 -0.02
CA PHE A 147 -13.85 8.44 0.22
C PHE A 147 -12.54 8.34 -0.56
N VAL A 148 -12.46 8.89 -1.76
CA VAL A 148 -11.24 8.85 -2.57
C VAL A 148 -10.29 9.99 -2.22
N PHE A 149 -10.76 11.24 -2.25
CA PHE A 149 -9.89 12.42 -2.19
C PHE A 149 -9.62 12.95 -0.77
N ALA A 150 -10.43 12.56 0.23
CA ALA A 150 -10.11 12.79 1.64
C ALA A 150 -9.43 11.57 2.28
N SER A 151 -8.74 10.76 1.50
CA SER A 151 -7.92 9.63 1.92
C SER A 151 -6.66 9.54 1.05
N THR A 152 -5.75 8.63 1.36
CA THR A 152 -4.58 8.37 0.51
C THR A 152 -4.92 7.66 -0.80
N ALA A 153 -6.15 7.16 -0.97
CA ALA A 153 -6.54 6.32 -2.10
C ALA A 153 -6.26 6.97 -3.47
N PHE A 154 -6.50 8.29 -3.63
CA PHE A 154 -6.27 8.98 -4.91
C PHE A 154 -4.78 9.02 -5.30
N ALA A 155 -3.87 9.07 -4.33
CA ALA A 155 -2.44 9.19 -4.59
C ALA A 155 -1.84 7.90 -5.17
N TYR A 156 -2.48 6.76 -4.93
CA TYR A 156 -2.09 5.49 -5.55
C TYR A 156 -2.23 5.47 -7.07
N VAL A 157 -2.91 6.45 -7.66
CA VAL A 157 -2.89 6.67 -9.12
C VAL A 157 -1.47 6.89 -9.62
N PHE A 158 -0.67 7.64 -8.87
CA PHE A 158 0.68 8.02 -9.25
C PHE A 158 1.73 6.95 -8.95
N TRP A 159 1.32 5.83 -8.42
CA TRP A 159 2.16 4.66 -8.16
C TRP A 159 1.78 3.49 -9.07
N GLY A 160 2.76 2.96 -9.82
CA GLY A 160 2.54 1.90 -10.81
C GLY A 160 2.37 0.49 -10.23
N ASP A 161 1.92 0.37 -8.97
CA ASP A 161 1.63 -0.91 -8.33
C ASP A 161 0.16 -1.34 -8.54
N ALA A 162 -0.09 -2.64 -8.40
CA ALA A 162 -1.41 -3.24 -8.61
C ALA A 162 -2.47 -2.85 -7.55
N ASP A 163 -2.10 -2.22 -6.44
CA ASP A 163 -3.03 -2.00 -5.34
C ASP A 163 -4.22 -1.11 -5.71
N LEU A 164 -4.02 -0.09 -6.57
CA LEU A 164 -5.13 0.71 -7.10
C LEU A 164 -6.04 -0.11 -8.02
N PHE A 165 -5.47 -0.96 -8.88
CA PHE A 165 -6.23 -1.88 -9.72
C PHE A 165 -7.11 -2.81 -8.88
N LEU A 166 -6.56 -3.37 -7.79
CA LEU A 166 -7.31 -4.21 -6.86
C LEU A 166 -8.43 -3.42 -6.15
N MET A 167 -8.15 -2.17 -5.76
CA MET A 167 -9.15 -1.25 -5.22
C MET A 167 -10.28 -1.03 -6.21
N ALA A 168 -9.95 -0.76 -7.47
CA ALA A 168 -10.94 -0.55 -8.55
C ALA A 168 -11.78 -1.82 -8.79
N CYS A 169 -11.15 -3.00 -8.80
CA CYS A 169 -11.85 -4.28 -8.90
C CYS A 169 -12.82 -4.50 -7.72
N THR A 170 -12.41 -4.19 -6.49
CA THR A 170 -13.30 -4.29 -5.33
C THR A 170 -14.47 -3.31 -5.45
N ALA A 171 -14.22 -2.04 -5.78
CA ALA A 171 -15.28 -1.04 -5.96
C ALA A 171 -16.29 -1.46 -7.01
N ALA A 172 -15.83 -1.88 -8.19
CA ALA A 172 -16.68 -2.34 -9.27
C ALA A 172 -17.41 -3.66 -8.93
N GLY A 173 -16.73 -4.60 -8.26
CA GLY A 173 -17.32 -5.85 -7.80
C GLY A 173 -18.48 -5.59 -6.83
N PHE A 174 -18.30 -4.75 -5.83
CA PHE A 174 -19.36 -4.36 -4.89
C PHE A 174 -20.46 -3.53 -5.55
N ALA A 175 -20.12 -2.67 -6.52
CA ALA A 175 -21.14 -1.99 -7.31
C ALA A 175 -22.05 -2.97 -8.04
N LEU A 176 -21.49 -4.04 -8.61
CA LEU A 176 -22.28 -5.10 -9.24
C LEU A 176 -23.07 -5.93 -8.21
N VAL A 177 -22.50 -6.25 -7.05
CA VAL A 177 -23.19 -6.97 -5.96
C VAL A 177 -24.44 -6.21 -5.53
N TYR A 178 -24.33 -4.91 -5.28
CA TYR A 178 -25.41 -4.06 -4.78
C TYR A 178 -26.21 -3.34 -5.88
N TRP A 179 -25.99 -3.68 -7.15
CA TRP A 179 -26.68 -3.06 -8.31
C TRP A 179 -28.20 -3.16 -8.24
N GLU A 180 -28.79 -4.25 -7.77
CA GLU A 180 -30.23 -4.45 -7.67
C GLU A 180 -30.91 -3.72 -6.52
N ASP A 181 -30.18 -3.12 -5.61
CA ASP A 181 -30.78 -2.35 -4.52
C ASP A 181 -31.68 -1.19 -5.00
N TRP A 182 -31.61 -0.86 -6.28
CA TRP A 182 -32.41 0.21 -6.85
C TRP A 182 -33.87 -0.12 -7.20
N ARG A 183 -34.24 -1.39 -7.20
CA ARG A 183 -35.60 -1.80 -7.54
C ARG A 183 -36.60 -1.68 -6.39
N PHE A 184 -36.16 -1.37 -5.19
CA PHE A 184 -36.97 -1.40 -3.97
C PHE A 184 -36.85 -0.14 -3.13
N LEU A 185 -37.02 1.06 -3.74
CA LEU A 185 -37.23 2.25 -2.93
C LEU A 185 -38.65 2.22 -2.38
N PRO A 186 -38.84 2.43 -1.03
CA PRO A 186 -40.17 2.63 -0.48
C PRO A 186 -40.76 3.92 -1.08
N GLY A 187 -41.81 3.83 -1.83
CA GLY A 187 -42.48 4.96 -2.48
C GLY A 187 -42.57 4.90 -4.01
N ASP A 188 -41.80 4.06 -4.66
CA ASP A 188 -42.09 3.72 -6.06
C ASP A 188 -43.22 2.69 -6.03
N GLU A 189 -44.46 3.14 -6.24
CA GLU A 189 -45.51 2.22 -6.65
C GLU A 189 -44.99 1.40 -7.83
N PRO A 190 -45.20 0.04 -7.80
CA PRO A 190 -44.81 -0.76 -8.96
C PRO A 190 -45.49 -0.10 -10.16
N ALA A 191 -44.66 0.30 -11.13
CA ALA A 191 -45.18 0.83 -12.40
C ALA A 191 -46.29 -0.10 -12.84
N PRO A 192 -47.48 0.44 -13.20
CA PRO A 192 -48.64 -0.39 -13.52
C PRO A 192 -48.17 -1.42 -14.57
N GLN A 193 -48.32 -2.70 -14.21
CA GLN A 193 -47.98 -3.78 -15.14
C GLN A 193 -48.88 -3.60 -16.34
N ILE A 194 -48.32 -3.01 -17.40
CA ILE A 194 -48.98 -3.02 -18.71
C ILE A 194 -48.91 -4.48 -19.16
N TYR A 195 -49.98 -5.19 -18.87
CA TYR A 195 -50.16 -6.57 -19.31
C TYR A 195 -50.19 -6.59 -20.85
N GLY A 196 -49.19 -7.24 -21.46
CA GLY A 196 -49.22 -7.42 -22.91
C GLY A 196 -47.92 -7.87 -23.57
N GLY A 197 -46.94 -8.40 -22.84
CA GLY A 197 -45.70 -8.92 -23.47
C GLY A 197 -45.05 -10.01 -22.61
N GLU A 198 -45.75 -11.13 -22.45
CA GLU A 198 -45.50 -12.02 -21.31
C GLU A 198 -44.33 -12.99 -21.41
N ASP A 199 -43.69 -13.24 -22.54
CA ASP A 199 -42.85 -14.43 -22.68
C ASP A 199 -41.35 -14.25 -22.96
N LEU A 200 -40.89 -13.06 -23.32
CA LEU A 200 -39.47 -12.83 -23.59
C LEU A 200 -38.68 -12.10 -22.46
N GLU A 201 -39.37 -11.36 -21.59
CA GLU A 201 -38.75 -10.58 -20.53
C GLU A 201 -38.13 -11.41 -19.36
N PRO A 202 -38.72 -12.53 -18.89
CA PRO A 202 -38.16 -13.28 -17.75
C PRO A 202 -36.79 -13.89 -18.01
N GLU A 203 -36.53 -14.39 -19.23
CA GLU A 203 -35.26 -15.02 -19.56
C GLU A 203 -34.14 -14.02 -19.76
N LEU A 204 -34.40 -12.88 -20.41
CA LEU A 204 -33.41 -11.82 -20.60
C LEU A 204 -32.97 -11.22 -19.27
N HIS A 205 -33.90 -10.99 -18.36
CA HIS A 205 -33.64 -10.52 -17.00
C HIS A 205 -32.88 -11.55 -16.16
N SER A 206 -33.13 -12.84 -16.37
CA SER A 206 -32.40 -13.93 -15.70
C SER A 206 -30.94 -13.99 -16.15
N ARG A 207 -30.67 -13.94 -17.46
CA ARG A 207 -29.32 -13.98 -18.03
C ARG A 207 -28.49 -12.75 -17.63
N ALA A 208 -29.06 -11.55 -17.69
CA ALA A 208 -28.40 -10.32 -17.23
C ALA A 208 -28.05 -10.38 -15.74
N SER A 209 -28.90 -11.00 -14.93
CA SER A 209 -28.63 -11.20 -13.50
C SER A 209 -27.45 -12.14 -13.26
N ILE A 210 -27.36 -13.29 -13.97
CA ILE A 210 -26.25 -14.23 -13.83
C ILE A 210 -24.95 -13.61 -14.30
N ALA A 211 -24.93 -12.95 -15.48
CA ALA A 211 -23.75 -12.28 -16.01
C ALA A 211 -23.19 -11.24 -15.03
N ARG A 212 -24.05 -10.48 -14.34
CA ARG A 212 -23.66 -9.53 -13.31
C ARG A 212 -22.97 -10.21 -12.13
N TRP A 213 -23.51 -11.32 -11.61
CA TRP A 213 -22.89 -12.06 -10.50
C TRP A 213 -21.58 -12.71 -10.93
N CYS A 214 -21.47 -13.21 -12.16
CA CYS A 214 -20.20 -13.66 -12.73
C CYS A 214 -19.18 -12.52 -12.82
N GLY A 215 -19.60 -11.33 -13.29
CA GLY A 215 -18.75 -10.15 -13.32
C GLY A 215 -18.28 -9.71 -11.93
N ALA A 216 -19.18 -9.70 -10.93
CA ALA A 216 -18.82 -9.42 -9.55
C ALA A 216 -17.81 -10.45 -9.01
N GLY A 217 -18.06 -11.74 -9.26
CA GLY A 217 -17.16 -12.82 -8.88
C GLY A 217 -15.79 -12.73 -9.56
N ALA A 218 -15.76 -12.37 -10.85
CA ALA A 218 -14.52 -12.17 -11.59
C ALA A 218 -13.70 -11.02 -11.00
N LEU A 219 -14.31 -9.86 -10.75
CA LEU A 219 -13.63 -8.69 -10.19
C LEU A 219 -13.11 -8.95 -8.77
N LEU A 220 -13.90 -9.56 -7.90
CA LEU A 220 -13.44 -9.97 -6.57
C LEU A 220 -12.40 -11.10 -6.66
N GLY A 221 -12.53 -12.02 -7.63
CA GLY A 221 -11.56 -13.08 -7.90
C GLY A 221 -10.18 -12.54 -8.28
N VAL A 222 -10.12 -11.42 -9.04
CA VAL A 222 -8.86 -10.72 -9.31
C VAL A 222 -8.12 -10.40 -8.01
N THR A 223 -8.80 -9.86 -7.01
CA THR A 223 -8.15 -9.49 -5.73
C THR A 223 -7.58 -10.71 -5.01
N VAL A 224 -8.28 -11.84 -5.05
CA VAL A 224 -7.85 -13.11 -4.43
C VAL A 224 -6.62 -13.69 -5.12
N VAL A 225 -6.55 -13.62 -6.46
CA VAL A 225 -5.37 -14.06 -7.23
C VAL A 225 -4.11 -13.30 -6.81
N TYR A 226 -4.23 -12.02 -6.51
CA TYR A 226 -3.10 -11.22 -6.02
C TYR A 226 -2.79 -11.49 -4.55
N ARG A 227 -3.81 -11.62 -3.71
CA ARG A 227 -3.62 -11.91 -2.27
C ARG A 227 -4.80 -12.74 -1.75
N PRO A 228 -4.58 -14.03 -1.42
CA PRO A 228 -5.65 -14.95 -0.97
C PRO A 228 -6.46 -14.44 0.23
N VAL A 229 -5.88 -13.58 1.08
CA VAL A 229 -6.56 -12.95 2.22
C VAL A 229 -7.84 -12.20 1.81
N TYR A 230 -7.88 -11.65 0.59
CA TYR A 230 -9.06 -10.95 0.07
C TYR A 230 -10.24 -11.87 -0.26
N LEU A 231 -10.10 -13.20 -0.09
CA LEU A 231 -11.23 -14.13 -0.15
C LEU A 231 -12.34 -13.74 0.84
N THR A 232 -11.99 -13.07 1.93
CA THR A 232 -12.96 -12.53 2.89
C THR A 232 -14.00 -11.61 2.26
N LEU A 233 -13.67 -10.90 1.15
CA LEU A 233 -14.59 -10.03 0.43
C LEU A 233 -15.75 -10.79 -0.25
N PHE A 234 -15.62 -12.10 -0.43
CA PHE A 234 -16.73 -12.93 -0.91
C PHE A 234 -17.83 -13.11 0.13
N LEU A 235 -17.52 -12.99 1.42
CA LEU A 235 -18.52 -13.14 2.49
C LEU A 235 -19.70 -12.16 2.30
N PRO A 236 -19.50 -10.83 2.22
CA PRO A 236 -20.62 -9.92 2.00
C PRO A 236 -21.31 -10.12 0.65
N ALA A 237 -20.57 -10.51 -0.41
CA ALA A 237 -21.17 -10.80 -1.70
C ALA A 237 -22.08 -12.05 -1.66
N ILE A 238 -21.65 -13.12 -0.99
CA ILE A 238 -22.45 -14.34 -0.78
C ILE A 238 -23.67 -14.04 0.10
N VAL A 239 -23.50 -13.29 1.18
CA VAL A 239 -24.62 -12.90 2.05
C VAL A 239 -25.64 -12.06 1.28
N ALA A 240 -25.18 -11.10 0.45
CA ALA A 240 -26.07 -10.32 -0.40
C ALA A 240 -26.82 -11.19 -1.43
N ALA A 241 -26.14 -12.16 -2.05
CA ALA A 241 -26.75 -13.13 -2.95
C ALA A 241 -27.79 -13.99 -2.22
N TRP A 242 -27.47 -14.43 -1.00
CA TRP A 242 -28.33 -15.29 -0.19
C TRP A 242 -29.58 -14.57 0.37
N THR A 243 -29.47 -13.30 0.69
CA THR A 243 -30.59 -12.46 1.16
C THR A 243 -31.50 -12.00 0.01
N GLY A 244 -31.12 -12.23 -1.23
CA GLY A 244 -31.91 -11.95 -2.43
C GLY A 244 -33.10 -12.90 -2.61
N PRO A 245 -33.87 -12.77 -3.74
CA PRO A 245 -35.02 -13.62 -4.03
C PRO A 245 -34.68 -15.11 -4.05
N PRO A 246 -35.44 -16.00 -3.38
CA PRO A 246 -35.09 -17.42 -3.22
C PRO A 246 -34.78 -18.16 -4.52
N ARG A 247 -35.54 -17.86 -5.59
CA ARG A 247 -35.37 -18.50 -6.92
C ARG A 247 -34.01 -18.19 -7.58
N ARG A 248 -33.33 -17.10 -7.19
CA ARG A 248 -32.07 -16.62 -7.79
C ARG A 248 -30.84 -16.86 -6.93
N ARG A 249 -31.00 -17.25 -5.66
CA ARG A 249 -29.88 -17.40 -4.70
C ARG A 249 -28.77 -18.32 -5.21
N ARG A 250 -29.15 -19.54 -5.63
CA ARG A 250 -28.18 -20.54 -6.10
C ARG A 250 -27.46 -20.07 -7.37
N ALA A 251 -28.19 -19.46 -8.31
CA ALA A 251 -27.59 -18.92 -9.54
C ALA A 251 -26.66 -17.75 -9.26
N ALA A 252 -27.00 -16.86 -8.30
CA ALA A 252 -26.14 -15.74 -7.91
C ALA A 252 -24.84 -16.24 -7.25
N VAL A 253 -24.93 -17.16 -6.30
CA VAL A 253 -23.74 -17.76 -5.66
C VAL A 253 -22.90 -18.53 -6.66
N ALA A 254 -23.53 -19.33 -7.53
CA ALA A 254 -22.84 -20.04 -8.60
C ALA A 254 -22.12 -19.07 -9.56
N GLY A 255 -22.79 -17.97 -9.95
CA GLY A 255 -22.19 -16.92 -10.77
C GLY A 255 -20.95 -16.30 -10.12
N LEU A 256 -21.02 -15.96 -8.83
CA LEU A 256 -19.85 -15.46 -8.07
C LEU A 256 -18.68 -16.45 -8.11
N ILE A 257 -18.94 -17.72 -7.84
CA ILE A 257 -17.91 -18.78 -7.84
C ILE A 257 -17.34 -18.97 -9.25
N LEU A 258 -18.18 -19.08 -10.27
CA LEU A 258 -17.75 -19.29 -11.67
C LEU A 258 -16.90 -18.10 -12.16
N GLY A 259 -17.31 -16.86 -11.86
CA GLY A 259 -16.53 -15.67 -12.21
C GLY A 259 -15.14 -15.68 -11.57
N ALA A 260 -15.07 -16.01 -10.28
CA ALA A 260 -13.80 -16.09 -9.56
C ALA A 260 -12.89 -17.21 -10.11
N LEU A 261 -13.45 -18.39 -10.34
CA LEU A 261 -12.71 -19.53 -10.90
C LEU A 261 -12.22 -19.25 -12.32
N ALA A 262 -13.01 -18.59 -13.15
CA ALA A 262 -12.62 -18.21 -14.51
C ALA A 262 -11.39 -17.29 -14.51
N VAL A 263 -11.36 -16.26 -13.63
CA VAL A 263 -10.23 -15.35 -13.51
C VAL A 263 -9.00 -16.05 -12.90
N ALA A 264 -9.20 -16.88 -11.90
CA ALA A 264 -8.11 -17.67 -11.33
C ALA A 264 -7.50 -18.61 -12.40
N ALA A 265 -8.32 -19.34 -13.14
CA ALA A 265 -7.88 -20.21 -14.23
C ALA A 265 -7.16 -19.44 -15.33
N LEU A 266 -7.68 -18.28 -15.73
CA LEU A 266 -7.02 -17.39 -16.71
C LEU A 266 -5.64 -16.96 -16.23
N SER A 267 -5.55 -16.40 -15.01
CA SER A 267 -4.28 -15.92 -14.46
C SER A 267 -3.26 -17.05 -14.29
N MET A 268 -3.69 -18.18 -13.73
CA MET A 268 -2.83 -19.37 -13.55
C MET A 268 -2.43 -19.98 -14.89
N GLY A 269 -3.33 -20.03 -15.87
CA GLY A 269 -3.05 -20.53 -17.22
C GLY A 269 -2.01 -19.68 -17.93
N ILE A 270 -2.14 -18.35 -17.89
CA ILE A 270 -1.16 -17.41 -18.46
C ILE A 270 0.20 -17.60 -17.79
N GLN A 271 0.22 -17.66 -16.45
CA GLN A 271 1.45 -17.82 -15.69
C GLN A 271 2.15 -19.16 -15.99
N TRP A 272 1.37 -20.23 -16.05
CA TRP A 272 1.87 -21.58 -16.37
C TRP A 272 2.45 -21.66 -17.78
N LEU A 273 1.77 -21.08 -18.78
CA LEU A 273 2.26 -21.03 -20.17
C LEU A 273 3.53 -20.20 -20.29
N ALA A 274 3.67 -19.14 -19.50
CA ALA A 274 4.85 -18.28 -19.53
C ALA A 274 6.07 -18.91 -18.87
N GLY A 275 5.93 -19.46 -17.67
CA GLY A 275 7.04 -19.92 -16.83
C GLY A 275 6.95 -21.36 -16.34
N GLY A 276 5.86 -22.09 -16.64
CA GLY A 276 5.64 -23.44 -16.15
C GLY A 276 5.25 -23.55 -14.68
N ASP A 277 5.09 -22.41 -13.97
CA ASP A 277 4.54 -22.34 -12.62
C ASP A 277 3.17 -21.66 -12.68
N PRO A 278 2.11 -22.26 -12.12
CA PRO A 278 0.77 -21.69 -12.19
C PRO A 278 0.61 -20.43 -11.32
N THR A 279 1.55 -20.13 -10.44
CA THR A 279 1.46 -18.98 -9.53
C THR A 279 2.67 -18.06 -9.63
N ALA A 280 2.45 -16.78 -9.45
CA ALA A 280 3.52 -15.77 -9.35
C ALA A 280 4.31 -15.84 -8.02
N TYR A 281 3.94 -16.77 -7.13
CA TYR A 281 4.54 -16.94 -5.81
C TYR A 281 5.23 -18.29 -5.65
N GLY A 282 5.19 -19.13 -6.67
CA GLY A 282 5.86 -20.43 -6.74
C GLY A 282 7.30 -20.35 -7.29
N GLY A 283 7.90 -21.51 -7.51
CA GLY A 283 9.20 -21.63 -8.14
C GLY A 283 10.36 -21.01 -7.34
N GLN A 284 11.44 -20.75 -8.06
CA GLN A 284 12.63 -20.07 -7.54
C GLN A 284 12.49 -18.56 -7.74
N ARG A 285 11.92 -17.88 -6.75
CA ARG A 285 11.56 -16.45 -6.80
C ARG A 285 12.55 -15.62 -6.02
N GLN A 286 13.02 -14.49 -6.61
CA GLN A 286 13.90 -13.54 -5.96
C GLN A 286 13.60 -12.10 -6.42
N GLY A 287 13.77 -11.14 -5.48
CA GLY A 287 13.91 -9.72 -5.81
C GLY A 287 15.35 -9.42 -6.23
N VAL A 288 15.52 -8.67 -7.30
CA VAL A 288 16.81 -8.27 -7.86
C VAL A 288 16.96 -6.76 -7.69
N TYR A 289 18.06 -6.36 -7.07
CA TYR A 289 18.43 -4.97 -6.85
C TYR A 289 19.78 -4.69 -7.48
N GLY A 290 20.08 -3.43 -7.82
CA GLY A 290 21.29 -3.05 -8.54
C GLY A 290 22.60 -3.58 -7.95
N HIS A 291 22.70 -3.67 -6.62
CA HIS A 291 23.87 -4.20 -5.94
C HIS A 291 24.06 -5.73 -6.09
N GLN A 292 23.04 -6.44 -6.57
CA GLN A 292 23.08 -7.90 -6.76
C GLN A 292 23.44 -8.29 -8.20
N GLY A 293 23.47 -7.32 -9.12
CA GLY A 293 23.59 -7.54 -10.56
C GLY A 293 22.31 -8.12 -11.18
N TYR A 294 22.18 -8.01 -12.50
CA TYR A 294 21.00 -8.42 -13.24
C TYR A 294 21.25 -9.68 -14.07
N PRO A 295 20.30 -10.65 -14.06
CA PRO A 295 20.37 -11.81 -14.95
C PRO A 295 20.39 -11.34 -16.41
N GLU A 296 21.06 -12.11 -17.28
CA GLU A 296 21.25 -11.86 -18.72
C GLU A 296 22.06 -10.58 -19.04
N VAL A 297 22.52 -9.84 -18.04
CA VAL A 297 23.36 -8.66 -18.17
C VAL A 297 24.72 -8.90 -17.52
N GLU A 298 24.75 -9.09 -16.19
CA GLU A 298 25.97 -9.34 -15.44
C GLU A 298 26.24 -10.84 -15.22
N TYR A 299 25.21 -11.68 -15.36
CA TYR A 299 25.35 -13.13 -15.27
C TYR A 299 24.26 -13.86 -16.10
N PRO A 300 24.52 -15.08 -16.59
CA PRO A 300 23.55 -15.84 -17.36
C PRO A 300 22.39 -16.36 -16.49
N ALA A 301 21.20 -16.52 -17.07
CA ALA A 301 20.03 -17.07 -16.40
C ALA A 301 20.27 -18.48 -15.83
N ALA A 302 21.15 -19.27 -16.43
CA ALA A 302 21.58 -20.58 -15.91
C ALA A 302 22.17 -20.51 -14.49
N GLY A 303 22.68 -19.36 -14.07
CA GLY A 303 23.16 -19.11 -12.71
C GLY A 303 22.08 -18.78 -11.69
N TRP A 304 20.81 -18.64 -12.11
CA TRP A 304 19.73 -18.18 -11.24
C TRP A 304 19.48 -19.08 -10.02
N SER A 305 19.40 -20.39 -10.23
CA SER A 305 19.16 -21.36 -9.13
C SER A 305 20.24 -21.28 -8.05
N GLN A 306 21.49 -21.11 -8.45
CA GLN A 306 22.61 -21.00 -7.52
C GLN A 306 22.54 -19.68 -6.72
N ARG A 307 22.23 -18.57 -7.39
CA ARG A 307 22.08 -17.27 -6.75
C ARG A 307 20.91 -17.24 -5.77
N VAL A 308 19.78 -17.81 -6.17
CA VAL A 308 18.62 -17.96 -5.30
C VAL A 308 18.96 -18.76 -4.06
N ALA A 309 19.74 -19.86 -4.17
CA ALA A 309 20.21 -20.63 -3.03
C ALA A 309 21.14 -19.83 -2.11
N GLN A 310 22.06 -19.06 -2.69
CA GLN A 310 23.03 -18.24 -1.94
C GLN A 310 22.36 -17.07 -1.18
N HIS A 311 21.37 -16.42 -1.78
CA HIS A 311 20.69 -15.26 -1.20
C HIS A 311 19.44 -15.63 -0.37
N GLY A 312 19.19 -16.91 -0.21
CA GLY A 312 18.13 -17.43 0.64
C GLY A 312 16.74 -17.24 0.07
N ASN A 313 16.34 -18.21 -0.71
CA ASN A 313 14.99 -18.30 -1.27
C ASN A 313 13.96 -18.94 -0.32
N ALA A 314 14.23 -18.97 0.97
CA ALA A 314 13.05 -19.14 1.81
C ALA A 314 12.14 -17.99 1.44
N SER A 315 11.02 -18.31 0.77
CA SER A 315 10.01 -17.31 0.47
C SER A 315 9.84 -16.52 1.77
N TRP A 316 9.80 -15.21 1.65
CA TRP A 316 9.58 -14.34 2.80
C TRP A 316 8.40 -14.84 3.66
N LEU A 317 7.35 -15.38 3.05
CA LEU A 317 6.25 -16.10 3.69
C LEU A 317 6.70 -17.35 4.47
N GLN A 318 7.61 -18.16 3.93
CA GLN A 318 8.09 -19.36 4.64
C GLN A 318 8.95 -18.99 5.85
N ARG A 319 9.75 -17.94 5.76
CA ARG A 319 10.52 -17.45 6.92
C ARG A 319 9.62 -16.86 8.00
N GLN A 320 8.51 -16.22 7.65
CA GLN A 320 7.56 -15.71 8.62
C GLN A 320 6.60 -16.77 9.16
N ALA A 321 6.15 -17.71 8.35
CA ALA A 321 5.30 -18.83 8.79
C ALA A 321 6.03 -19.82 9.70
N LEU A 322 7.37 -19.95 9.56
CA LEU A 322 8.19 -20.83 10.39
C LEU A 322 8.64 -20.19 11.73
N ARG A 323 8.29 -18.92 11.99
CA ARG A 323 8.59 -18.23 13.25
C ARG A 323 7.31 -17.69 13.90
N PRO A 324 6.51 -18.54 14.54
CA PRO A 324 5.33 -18.08 15.28
C PRO A 324 5.76 -17.53 16.64
N GLN A 325 6.49 -16.43 16.66
CA GLN A 325 6.64 -15.65 17.90
C GLN A 325 5.60 -14.51 17.88
N LEU A 326 4.33 -14.87 17.76
CA LEU A 326 3.23 -13.96 18.00
C LEU A 326 3.15 -13.71 19.50
N SER A 327 4.01 -12.83 20.03
CA SER A 327 3.87 -12.41 21.43
C SER A 327 2.62 -11.51 21.56
N PRO A 328 1.92 -11.56 22.71
CA PRO A 328 0.80 -10.63 22.97
C PRO A 328 1.21 -9.16 22.83
N SER A 329 2.44 -8.81 23.22
CA SER A 329 2.98 -7.45 23.07
C SER A 329 3.11 -7.05 21.61
N LEU A 330 3.69 -7.89 20.73
CA LEU A 330 3.79 -7.64 19.30
C LEU A 330 2.40 -7.42 18.68
N MET A 331 1.44 -8.28 19.02
CA MET A 331 0.09 -8.17 18.49
C MET A 331 -0.64 -6.91 18.99
N GLY A 332 -0.46 -6.55 20.26
CA GLY A 332 -1.00 -5.33 20.84
C GLY A 332 -0.47 -4.08 20.14
N TRP A 333 0.84 -4.00 19.93
CA TRP A 333 1.43 -2.89 19.19
C TRP A 333 1.00 -2.85 17.73
N ASN A 334 0.95 -3.99 17.06
CA ASN A 334 0.47 -4.06 15.68
C ASN A 334 -0.98 -3.61 15.54
N LEU A 335 -1.85 -3.90 16.52
CA LEU A 335 -3.23 -3.41 16.54
C LEU A 335 -3.27 -1.87 16.68
N VAL A 336 -2.44 -1.29 17.54
CA VAL A 336 -2.30 0.16 17.66
C VAL A 336 -1.82 0.75 16.32
N TYR A 337 -0.78 0.19 15.73
CA TYR A 337 -0.18 0.71 14.50
C TYR A 337 -1.10 0.58 13.29
N VAL A 338 -1.85 -0.52 13.14
CA VAL A 338 -2.81 -0.64 12.04
C VAL A 338 -3.92 0.40 12.13
N LEU A 339 -4.29 0.83 13.35
CA LEU A 339 -5.33 1.84 13.54
C LEU A 339 -4.80 3.26 13.41
N ILE A 340 -3.75 3.61 14.13
CA ILE A 340 -3.26 4.98 14.29
C ILE A 340 -1.75 5.14 14.07
N GLY A 341 -1.10 4.19 13.40
CA GLY A 341 0.32 4.31 13.09
C GLY A 341 0.64 5.55 12.25
N ARG A 342 1.86 6.06 12.41
CA ARG A 342 2.37 7.26 11.73
C ARG A 342 2.42 7.09 10.22
N ASP A 343 2.94 5.94 9.75
CA ASP A 343 3.14 5.61 8.34
C ASP A 343 2.05 4.67 7.81
N VAL A 344 1.49 3.79 8.66
CA VAL A 344 0.62 2.70 8.21
C VAL A 344 -0.80 2.76 8.77
N GLY A 345 -1.12 3.76 9.59
CA GLY A 345 -2.42 3.88 10.27
C GLY A 345 -3.58 4.01 9.29
N ILE A 346 -4.68 3.29 9.57
CA ILE A 346 -5.88 3.36 8.75
C ILE A 346 -6.68 4.64 9.04
N LEU A 347 -6.85 4.99 10.31
CA LEU A 347 -7.68 6.14 10.70
C LEU A 347 -7.16 7.48 10.17
N PRO A 348 -5.87 7.84 10.30
CA PRO A 348 -5.40 9.13 9.82
C PRO A 348 -5.42 9.27 8.29
N TYR A 349 -5.29 8.16 7.55
CA TYR A 349 -5.11 8.16 6.10
C TYR A 349 -6.34 7.71 5.31
N PHE A 350 -7.33 7.10 5.98
CA PHE A 350 -8.61 6.68 5.39
C PHE A 350 -9.78 7.16 6.26
N LEU A 351 -9.69 8.36 6.79
CA LEU A 351 -10.66 8.95 7.71
C LEU A 351 -12.14 8.83 7.23
N PRO A 352 -12.45 8.92 5.91
CA PRO A 352 -13.82 8.75 5.44
C PRO A 352 -14.48 7.40 5.77
N LEU A 353 -13.70 6.38 6.14
CA LEU A 353 -14.27 5.12 6.60
C LEU A 353 -15.24 5.32 7.79
N LEU A 354 -14.98 6.33 8.64
CA LEU A 354 -15.84 6.68 9.75
C LEU A 354 -17.25 7.09 9.28
N LEU A 355 -17.36 7.75 8.12
CA LEU A 355 -18.67 8.03 7.50
C LEU A 355 -19.41 6.74 7.15
N GLY A 356 -18.70 5.73 6.61
CA GLY A 356 -19.27 4.43 6.32
C GLY A 356 -19.91 3.82 7.57
N PHE A 357 -19.19 3.86 8.70
CA PHE A 357 -19.73 3.35 9.98
C PHE A 357 -20.85 4.22 10.55
N LEU A 358 -20.77 5.55 10.45
CA LEU A 358 -21.84 6.45 10.90
C LEU A 358 -23.11 6.33 10.06
N ALA A 359 -22.98 6.01 8.77
CA ALA A 359 -24.10 5.77 7.87
C ALA A 359 -24.50 4.29 7.82
N PHE A 360 -23.81 3.44 8.57
CA PHE A 360 -24.09 2.01 8.62
C PHE A 360 -25.52 1.74 9.10
N GLN A 361 -26.20 0.90 8.36
CA GLN A 361 -27.48 0.36 8.74
C GLN A 361 -27.54 -1.12 8.41
N GLN A 362 -28.10 -1.88 9.33
CA GLN A 362 -28.24 -3.31 9.20
C GLN A 362 -29.32 -3.65 8.16
N ASP A 363 -28.91 -3.74 6.89
CA ASP A 363 -29.77 -4.10 5.77
C ASP A 363 -29.06 -5.11 4.87
N ARG A 364 -29.77 -6.12 4.36
CA ARG A 364 -29.33 -7.12 3.39
C ARG A 364 -27.93 -7.66 3.63
N GLY A 365 -27.60 -7.92 4.87
CA GLY A 365 -26.33 -8.53 5.23
C GLY A 365 -25.12 -7.62 5.12
N ARG A 366 -25.27 -6.28 5.07
CA ARG A 366 -24.14 -5.33 5.07
C ARG A 366 -23.25 -5.42 6.30
N TRP A 367 -23.75 -6.01 7.41
CA TRP A 367 -22.93 -6.37 8.57
C TRP A 367 -21.76 -7.28 8.20
N ALA A 368 -21.87 -8.04 7.11
CA ALA A 368 -20.79 -8.89 6.62
C ALA A 368 -19.60 -8.10 6.06
N ILE A 369 -19.79 -6.83 5.66
CA ILE A 369 -18.71 -5.97 5.16
C ILE A 369 -17.67 -5.69 6.24
N PRO A 370 -18.02 -5.08 7.40
CA PRO A 370 -17.01 -4.84 8.44
C PRO A 370 -16.42 -6.14 8.99
N LEU A 371 -17.19 -7.23 9.03
CA LEU A 371 -16.65 -8.53 9.41
C LEU A 371 -15.61 -9.05 8.42
N ALA A 372 -15.87 -8.95 7.11
CA ALA A 372 -14.92 -9.36 6.07
C ALA A 372 -13.64 -8.52 6.08
N VAL A 373 -13.78 -7.20 6.23
CA VAL A 373 -12.65 -6.27 6.32
C VAL A 373 -11.84 -6.54 7.59
N GLY A 374 -12.50 -6.69 8.74
CA GLY A 374 -11.86 -7.01 10.01
C GLY A 374 -11.14 -8.37 9.98
N ALA A 375 -11.75 -9.39 9.37
CA ALA A 375 -11.13 -10.71 9.19
C ALA A 375 -9.89 -10.64 8.29
N ALA A 376 -9.94 -9.86 7.20
CA ALA A 376 -8.76 -9.65 6.35
C ALA A 376 -7.63 -8.95 7.11
N LEU A 377 -7.93 -7.88 7.85
CA LEU A 377 -6.94 -7.18 8.67
C LEU A 377 -6.34 -8.10 9.74
N ALA A 378 -7.17 -8.87 10.43
CA ALA A 378 -6.70 -9.86 11.41
C ALA A 378 -5.78 -10.92 10.75
N ALA A 379 -6.15 -11.38 9.55
CA ALA A 379 -5.31 -12.31 8.80
C ALA A 379 -3.97 -11.70 8.41
N PHE A 380 -3.92 -10.44 7.96
CA PHE A 380 -2.65 -9.75 7.70
C PHE A 380 -1.81 -9.59 8.95
N LEU A 381 -2.40 -9.22 10.09
CA LEU A 381 -1.68 -9.08 11.36
C LEU A 381 -1.06 -10.42 11.82
N VAL A 382 -1.76 -11.53 11.60
CA VAL A 382 -1.27 -12.87 12.01
C VAL A 382 -0.27 -13.44 11.02
N LEU A 383 -0.56 -13.36 9.71
CA LEU A 383 0.27 -13.96 8.68
C LEU A 383 1.51 -13.13 8.35
N LEU A 384 1.43 -11.81 8.52
CA LEU A 384 2.47 -10.86 8.14
C LEU A 384 2.74 -9.85 9.28
N PRO A 385 3.04 -10.30 10.51
CA PRO A 385 3.11 -9.43 11.69
C PRO A 385 4.14 -8.31 11.57
N PHE A 386 5.18 -8.49 10.75
CA PHE A 386 6.23 -7.50 10.53
C PHE A 386 6.08 -6.71 9.22
N ASN A 387 5.01 -6.96 8.45
CA ASN A 387 4.73 -6.26 7.19
C ASN A 387 3.24 -6.33 6.82
N PHE A 388 2.36 -6.11 7.79
CA PHE A 388 0.90 -6.18 7.59
C PHE A 388 0.35 -5.07 6.69
N TYR A 389 1.17 -4.08 6.34
CA TYR A 389 0.77 -2.96 5.49
C TYR A 389 1.31 -3.04 4.05
N GLY A 390 2.24 -3.97 3.75
CA GLY A 390 2.77 -4.23 2.42
C GLY A 390 4.06 -3.52 2.04
N GLY A 391 4.58 -2.62 2.88
CA GLY A 391 5.85 -1.93 2.67
C GLY A 391 5.83 -0.77 1.67
N GLY A 392 6.80 0.12 1.79
CA GLY A 392 7.20 1.09 0.78
C GLY A 392 6.27 2.29 0.53
N ALA A 393 5.08 2.33 1.10
CA ALA A 393 4.11 3.40 0.83
C ALA A 393 3.58 4.03 2.12
N LEU A 394 3.13 5.28 2.04
CA LEU A 394 2.34 5.91 3.09
C LEU A 394 0.97 5.25 3.16
N ALA A 395 0.49 5.01 4.36
CA ALA A 395 -0.72 4.29 4.70
C ALA A 395 -0.65 2.76 4.42
N ASN A 396 -1.67 2.07 4.88
CA ASN A 396 -1.74 0.62 4.74
C ASN A 396 -2.22 0.23 3.32
N ARG A 397 -1.26 -0.13 2.44
CA ARG A 397 -1.59 -0.50 1.07
C ARG A 397 -2.38 -1.82 0.97
N TYR A 398 -2.26 -2.72 1.96
CA TYR A 398 -3.08 -3.93 1.99
C TYR A 398 -4.53 -3.65 2.41
N PHE A 399 -4.77 -2.54 3.09
CA PHE A 399 -6.11 -2.05 3.37
C PHE A 399 -6.77 -1.39 2.16
N LEU A 400 -6.00 -0.81 1.25
CA LEU A 400 -6.53 -0.09 0.09
C LEU A 400 -7.53 -0.91 -0.75
N PRO A 401 -7.29 -2.20 -1.10
CA PRO A 401 -8.27 -3.01 -1.81
C PRO A 401 -9.51 -3.38 -0.98
N LEU A 402 -9.43 -3.33 0.36
CA LEU A 402 -10.57 -3.57 1.24
C LEU A 402 -11.45 -2.33 1.40
N TYR A 403 -10.86 -1.16 1.29
CA TYR A 403 -11.48 0.12 1.57
C TYR A 403 -12.75 0.42 0.78
N PRO A 404 -12.86 0.11 -0.53
CA PRO A 404 -14.09 0.36 -1.28
C PRO A 404 -15.31 -0.42 -0.79
N ALA A 405 -15.12 -1.58 -0.15
CA ALA A 405 -16.26 -2.30 0.43
C ALA A 405 -17.01 -1.44 1.45
N LEU A 406 -16.28 -0.60 2.20
CA LEU A 406 -16.85 0.30 3.21
C LEU A 406 -17.69 1.44 2.60
N TRP A 407 -17.50 1.78 1.31
CA TRP A 407 -18.34 2.77 0.63
C TRP A 407 -19.81 2.33 0.58
N PHE A 408 -20.05 1.02 0.53
CA PHE A 408 -21.36 0.38 0.40
C PHE A 408 -22.03 0.07 1.75
N LEU A 409 -21.47 0.52 2.88
CA LEU A 409 -22.09 0.39 4.19
C LEU A 409 -23.40 1.20 4.31
N ALA A 410 -23.49 2.32 3.61
CA ALA A 410 -24.67 3.16 3.62
C ALA A 410 -25.85 2.45 2.95
N ALA A 411 -26.91 2.17 3.74
CA ALA A 411 -28.08 1.41 3.31
C ALA A 411 -29.32 2.28 3.03
N ARG A 412 -29.37 3.50 3.54
CA ARG A 412 -30.50 4.42 3.42
C ARG A 412 -30.08 5.80 2.94
N PRO A 413 -31.03 6.60 2.38
CA PRO A 413 -30.76 7.97 2.00
C PRO A 413 -30.14 8.75 3.16
N VAL A 414 -28.97 9.33 2.92
CA VAL A 414 -28.35 10.26 3.85
C VAL A 414 -29.07 11.60 3.67
N ARG A 415 -29.71 12.11 4.74
CA ARG A 415 -30.36 13.43 4.70
C ARG A 415 -29.35 14.48 4.25
N PRO A 416 -29.78 15.55 3.51
CA PRO A 416 -28.87 16.60 3.01
C PRO A 416 -27.95 17.20 4.06
N MET A 417 -28.44 17.37 5.30
CA MET A 417 -27.61 17.79 6.45
C MET A 417 -26.42 16.88 6.73
N ARG A 418 -26.49 15.59 6.36
CA ARG A 418 -25.38 14.65 6.55
C ARG A 418 -24.31 14.78 5.44
N ALA A 419 -24.63 15.40 4.30
CA ALA A 419 -23.63 15.73 3.28
C ALA A 419 -22.67 16.83 3.77
N ALA A 420 -23.07 17.66 4.76
CA ALA A 420 -22.22 18.66 5.39
C ALA A 420 -21.02 18.07 6.14
N TRP A 421 -21.03 16.76 6.43
CA TRP A 421 -19.86 16.09 7.02
C TRP A 421 -18.69 15.96 6.05
N ALA A 422 -18.91 16.04 4.72
CA ALA A 422 -17.81 15.91 3.76
C ALA A 422 -16.77 17.05 3.90
N PRO A 423 -17.14 18.34 3.98
CA PRO A 423 -16.19 19.42 4.28
C PRO A 423 -15.49 19.24 5.63
N LEU A 424 -16.22 18.80 6.67
CA LEU A 424 -15.62 18.54 7.98
C LEU A 424 -14.58 17.42 7.92
N LEU A 425 -14.84 16.36 7.17
CA LEU A 425 -13.86 15.29 6.96
C LEU A 425 -12.62 15.77 6.24
N VAL A 426 -12.78 16.58 5.20
CA VAL A 426 -11.64 17.18 4.49
C VAL A 426 -10.82 18.02 5.45
N LEU A 427 -11.48 18.83 6.29
CA LEU A 427 -10.82 19.63 7.32
C LEU A 427 -10.08 18.75 8.33
N LEU A 428 -10.70 17.67 8.82
CA LEU A 428 -10.09 16.73 9.77
C LEU A 428 -8.96 15.90 9.16
N ALA A 429 -9.03 15.60 7.86
CA ALA A 429 -7.99 14.87 7.13
C ALA A 429 -6.80 15.77 6.74
N SER A 430 -7.02 17.09 6.58
CA SER A 430 -6.00 18.03 6.10
C SER A 430 -4.69 18.03 6.91
N PRO A 431 -4.68 17.88 8.23
CA PRO A 431 -3.45 17.83 9.00
C PRO A 431 -2.57 16.62 8.68
N PHE A 432 -3.17 15.54 8.18
CA PHE A 432 -2.46 14.31 7.82
C PHE A 432 -2.17 14.21 6.33
N LEU A 433 -3.09 14.65 5.48
CA LEU A 433 -3.01 14.53 4.02
C LEU A 433 -2.49 15.79 3.31
N GLY A 434 -2.26 16.89 4.02
CA GLY A 434 -1.82 18.15 3.42
C GLY A 434 -0.59 18.02 2.51
N PRO A 435 0.50 17.36 2.93
CA PRO A 435 1.67 17.15 2.07
C PRO A 435 1.33 16.38 0.79
N LEU A 436 0.46 15.37 0.90
CA LEU A 436 0.03 14.54 -0.22
C LEU A 436 -0.88 15.31 -1.20
N TRP A 437 -1.73 16.20 -0.72
CA TRP A 437 -2.54 17.07 -1.58
C TRP A 437 -1.71 18.11 -2.32
N ASN A 438 -0.64 18.59 -1.70
CA ASN A 438 0.25 19.58 -2.32
C ASN A 438 1.08 18.98 -3.47
N ASP A 439 1.55 17.74 -3.32
CA ASP A 439 2.32 17.03 -4.35
C ASP A 439 2.00 15.53 -4.36
N PRO A 440 0.89 15.11 -4.95
CA PRO A 440 0.55 13.70 -5.04
C PRO A 440 1.39 12.94 -6.07
N THR A 441 2.08 13.64 -6.95
CA THR A 441 2.75 13.04 -8.13
C THR A 441 4.06 12.33 -7.77
N GLY A 442 4.70 12.71 -6.67
CA GLY A 442 5.90 12.05 -6.16
C GLY A 442 5.62 10.83 -5.28
N TYR A 443 4.34 10.47 -5.09
CA TYR A 443 3.95 9.29 -4.30
C TYR A 443 4.52 8.00 -4.92
N PRO A 444 4.96 6.99 -4.13
CA PRO A 444 4.88 6.91 -2.67
C PRO A 444 6.05 7.53 -1.92
N LEU A 445 7.23 7.65 -2.54
CA LEU A 445 8.46 8.17 -1.94
C LEU A 445 9.00 9.32 -2.80
N GLY A 446 9.67 10.27 -2.17
CA GLY A 446 10.41 11.30 -2.88
C GLY A 446 11.63 10.73 -3.64
N PRO A 447 12.28 11.55 -4.53
CA PRO A 447 13.44 11.15 -5.33
C PRO A 447 14.64 10.68 -4.51
N ASP A 448 14.70 11.07 -3.25
CA ASP A 448 15.71 10.71 -2.26
C ASP A 448 15.33 9.48 -1.40
N GLY A 449 14.21 8.80 -1.74
CA GLY A 449 13.69 7.67 -0.97
C GLY A 449 13.09 8.05 0.39
N GLN A 450 12.96 9.35 0.69
CA GLN A 450 12.49 9.83 1.97
C GLN A 450 10.95 9.91 2.03
N PRO A 451 10.33 9.65 3.21
CA PRO A 451 8.88 9.71 3.38
C PRO A 451 8.39 11.18 3.40
N ARG A 452 8.25 11.80 2.24
CA ARG A 452 7.86 13.22 2.11
C ARG A 452 6.44 13.52 2.58
N TYR A 453 5.61 12.49 2.70
CA TYR A 453 4.17 12.66 2.89
C TYR A 453 3.71 12.56 4.32
N VAL A 454 4.59 12.15 5.24
CA VAL A 454 4.27 12.16 6.66
C VAL A 454 4.24 13.59 7.15
N SER A 455 3.07 14.10 7.51
CA SER A 455 2.90 15.46 7.96
C SER A 455 3.58 15.71 9.31
N ALA A 456 3.91 16.97 9.62
CA ALA A 456 4.46 17.35 10.93
C ALA A 456 3.52 16.95 12.08
N MET A 457 2.20 17.00 11.86
CA MET A 457 1.23 16.55 12.84
C MET A 457 1.28 15.04 13.06
N ALA A 458 1.37 14.25 12.00
CA ALA A 458 1.54 12.80 12.11
C ALA A 458 2.85 12.44 12.83
N GLN A 459 3.95 13.13 12.51
CA GLN A 459 5.24 12.93 13.17
C GLN A 459 5.17 13.23 14.68
N ARG A 460 4.42 14.26 15.07
CA ARG A 460 4.31 14.67 16.47
C ARG A 460 3.36 13.80 17.30
N TRP A 461 2.23 13.38 16.73
CA TRP A 461 1.13 12.79 17.50
C TRP A 461 0.92 11.30 17.30
N LEU A 462 1.35 10.74 16.15
CA LEU A 462 1.10 9.36 15.85
C LEU A 462 2.30 8.47 16.25
N PRO A 463 2.03 7.26 16.77
CA PRO A 463 3.09 6.34 17.15
C PRO A 463 3.84 5.84 15.93
N PHE A 464 5.18 5.82 16.01
CA PHE A 464 6.02 5.24 14.98
C PHE A 464 6.01 3.71 15.09
N GLU A 465 5.93 3.03 13.96
CA GLU A 465 5.76 1.58 13.87
C GLU A 465 7.07 0.82 14.04
N THR A 466 7.45 0.56 15.27
CA THR A 466 8.71 -0.15 15.59
C THR A 466 8.72 -1.59 15.09
N THR A 467 7.54 -2.23 14.99
CA THR A 467 7.40 -3.63 14.59
C THR A 467 7.53 -3.86 13.08
N GLN A 468 7.33 -2.83 12.26
CA GLN A 468 7.20 -3.00 10.81
C GLN A 468 8.54 -2.92 10.09
N SER A 469 8.75 -3.83 9.13
CA SER A 469 9.83 -3.76 8.14
C SER A 469 9.45 -2.85 6.97
N ASN A 470 10.44 -2.42 6.19
CA ASN A 470 10.24 -1.65 4.95
C ASN A 470 9.43 -0.36 5.14
N LEU A 471 9.51 0.26 6.30
CA LEU A 471 8.93 1.60 6.48
C LEU A 471 9.68 2.60 5.61
N PRO A 472 9.00 3.66 5.17
CA PRO A 472 9.68 4.81 4.61
C PRO A 472 10.66 5.37 5.65
N GLY A 473 11.94 5.43 5.29
CA GLY A 473 13.03 5.80 6.18
C GLY A 473 14.01 4.66 6.39
N ASP A 474 15.29 4.98 6.37
CA ASP A 474 16.36 4.00 6.42
C ASP A 474 16.51 3.39 7.81
N GLN A 475 16.73 2.08 7.82
CA GLN A 475 17.27 1.38 8.97
C GLN A 475 18.76 1.24 8.78
N VAL A 476 19.53 1.74 9.72
CA VAL A 476 20.99 1.68 9.67
C VAL A 476 21.49 0.76 10.76
N ALA A 477 22.21 -0.30 10.38
CA ALA A 477 22.94 -1.12 11.32
C ALA A 477 24.15 -0.32 11.85
N MET A 478 24.25 -0.21 13.18
CA MET A 478 25.38 0.40 13.89
C MET A 478 26.33 -0.65 14.46
N GLU A 479 27.38 -0.21 15.12
CA GLU A 479 28.30 -1.10 15.82
C GLU A 479 27.63 -1.77 17.03
N GLY A 480 28.13 -2.94 17.42
CA GLY A 480 27.67 -3.66 18.61
C GLY A 480 26.24 -4.21 18.53
N GLY A 481 25.73 -4.47 17.32
CA GLY A 481 24.36 -4.98 17.14
C GLY A 481 23.27 -3.94 17.30
N LEU A 482 23.62 -2.68 17.51
CA LEU A 482 22.67 -1.57 17.48
C LEU A 482 22.18 -1.32 16.07
N TRP A 483 21.00 -0.76 15.97
CA TRP A 483 20.48 -0.22 14.72
C TRP A 483 19.60 1.01 15.00
N VAL A 484 19.44 1.85 14.00
CA VAL A 484 18.72 3.11 14.09
C VAL A 484 17.70 3.19 12.98
N LYS A 485 16.50 3.65 13.33
CA LYS A 485 15.51 4.15 12.38
C LYS A 485 15.45 5.66 12.44
N LEU A 486 15.41 6.29 11.28
CA LEU A 486 15.26 7.73 11.16
C LEU A 486 13.78 8.11 11.28
N LEU A 487 13.44 8.99 12.18
CA LEU A 487 12.06 9.42 12.41
C LEU A 487 11.72 10.72 11.69
N ASN A 488 12.72 11.46 11.21
CA ASN A 488 12.54 12.65 10.38
C ASN A 488 13.66 12.80 9.33
N HIS A 489 13.54 13.82 8.47
CA HIS A 489 14.45 14.01 7.30
C HIS A 489 15.74 14.75 7.61
N ASN A 490 15.99 15.08 8.87
CA ASN A 490 17.16 15.85 9.26
C ASN A 490 18.39 14.96 9.48
N ALA A 491 18.21 13.65 9.30
CA ALA A 491 19.29 12.68 9.25
C ALA A 491 19.08 11.70 8.07
N TRP A 492 20.17 11.17 7.50
CA TRP A 492 20.14 10.20 6.42
C TRP A 492 21.36 9.27 6.46
N HIS A 493 21.31 8.20 5.74
CA HIS A 493 22.38 7.21 5.67
C HIS A 493 23.58 7.74 4.88
N ALA A 494 24.79 7.54 5.39
CA ALA A 494 26.04 7.97 4.75
C ALA A 494 26.65 6.89 3.84
N GLY A 495 25.88 6.31 2.93
CA GLY A 495 26.36 5.26 2.03
C GLY A 495 26.58 3.91 2.72
N ARG A 496 27.64 3.18 2.35
CA ARG A 496 27.91 1.82 2.88
C ARG A 496 28.50 1.79 4.32
N GLY A 497 28.65 2.94 4.96
CA GLY A 497 29.24 3.04 6.31
C GLY A 497 28.21 2.83 7.42
N LYS A 498 28.70 2.54 8.63
CA LYS A 498 27.90 2.46 9.88
C LYS A 498 27.73 3.84 10.52
N SER A 499 27.48 4.87 9.72
CA SER A 499 27.32 6.25 10.16
C SER A 499 26.14 6.91 9.50
N LEU A 500 25.55 7.86 10.20
CA LEU A 500 24.53 8.75 9.70
C LEU A 500 25.14 10.08 9.27
N ARG A 501 24.47 10.79 8.38
CA ARG A 501 24.67 12.22 8.14
C ARG A 501 23.51 12.96 8.76
N ILE A 502 23.80 14.05 9.45
CA ILE A 502 22.79 14.89 10.11
C ILE A 502 22.94 16.33 9.65
N ALA A 503 21.79 16.98 9.45
CA ALA A 503 21.76 18.41 9.18
C ALA A 503 21.97 19.20 10.47
N GLY A 504 22.90 20.15 10.47
CA GLY A 504 23.04 21.11 11.57
C GLY A 504 21.90 22.12 11.57
N GLY A 505 21.52 22.59 12.76
CA GLY A 505 20.47 23.61 12.93
C GLY A 505 19.02 23.09 12.83
N ALA A 506 18.83 21.75 12.75
CA ALA A 506 17.52 21.13 12.72
C ALA A 506 17.41 20.02 13.78
N PRO A 507 16.22 19.78 14.36
CA PRO A 507 16.02 18.68 15.30
C PRO A 507 16.13 17.33 14.59
N VAL A 508 16.78 16.37 15.22
CA VAL A 508 16.95 15.00 14.73
C VAL A 508 16.24 14.04 15.67
N ASP A 509 15.35 13.24 15.09
CA ASP A 509 14.59 12.24 15.82
C ASP A 509 14.99 10.84 15.31
N LEU A 510 15.46 10.00 16.23
CA LEU A 510 15.89 8.64 15.96
C LEU A 510 15.14 7.65 16.86
N LEU A 511 14.95 6.44 16.36
CA LEU A 511 14.62 5.27 17.16
C LEU A 511 15.83 4.33 17.19
N LEU A 512 16.40 4.15 18.37
CA LEU A 512 17.50 3.22 18.61
C LEU A 512 16.94 1.85 19.01
N GLY A 513 17.42 0.79 18.36
CA GLY A 513 17.15 -0.59 18.73
C GLY A 513 18.40 -1.30 19.24
N SER A 514 18.27 -2.07 20.33
CA SER A 514 19.34 -2.84 20.96
C SER A 514 18.88 -4.27 21.28
N PRO A 515 19.75 -5.28 21.13
CA PRO A 515 19.45 -6.65 21.55
C PRO A 515 19.38 -6.81 23.07
N GLN A 516 19.83 -5.83 23.85
CA GLN A 516 19.83 -5.83 25.30
C GLN A 516 19.38 -4.46 25.82
N PRO A 517 18.87 -4.38 27.06
CA PRO A 517 18.61 -3.10 27.71
C PRO A 517 19.88 -2.25 27.77
N LEU A 518 19.73 -0.95 27.56
CA LEU A 518 20.82 0.01 27.59
C LEU A 518 20.47 1.19 28.50
N ASP A 519 21.42 1.59 29.33
CA ASP A 519 21.30 2.82 30.13
C ASP A 519 21.82 4.03 29.36
N ALA A 520 22.84 3.85 28.53
CA ALA A 520 23.48 4.92 27.78
C ALA A 520 24.14 4.40 26.48
N VAL A 521 24.35 5.30 25.53
CA VAL A 521 25.12 5.10 24.31
C VAL A 521 26.12 6.21 24.12
N ASP A 522 27.18 5.93 23.37
CA ASP A 522 28.15 6.94 22.99
C ASP A 522 27.82 7.44 21.56
N PHE A 523 27.67 8.77 21.43
CA PHE A 523 27.61 9.47 20.17
C PHE A 523 29.01 9.93 19.79
N GLU A 524 29.46 9.55 18.60
CA GLU A 524 30.70 10.03 17.99
C GLU A 524 30.33 10.91 16.77
N LEU A 525 30.69 12.17 16.84
CA LEU A 525 30.50 13.14 15.74
C LEU A 525 31.79 13.25 14.94
N ASP A 526 31.66 13.22 13.60
CA ASP A 526 32.76 13.34 12.66
C ASP A 526 32.63 14.68 11.91
N GLY A 527 33.72 15.47 11.90
CA GLY A 527 33.77 16.78 11.26
C GLY A 527 33.85 17.94 12.25
N LYS A 528 33.68 19.17 11.76
CA LYS A 528 33.62 20.36 12.61
C LYS A 528 32.32 20.42 13.39
N ALA A 529 32.29 19.74 14.52
CA ALA A 529 31.12 19.68 15.36
C ALA A 529 30.83 21.05 16.04
N PRO A 530 29.58 21.36 16.36
CA PRO A 530 29.24 22.49 17.22
C PRO A 530 29.74 22.23 18.65
N THR A 531 30.01 23.28 19.38
CA THR A 531 30.53 23.17 20.75
C THR A 531 29.52 22.61 21.78
N GLN A 532 28.26 22.49 21.40
CA GLN A 532 27.20 22.07 22.29
C GLN A 532 26.17 21.20 21.54
N LEU A 533 25.61 20.25 22.26
CA LEU A 533 24.50 19.39 21.84
C LEU A 533 23.32 19.57 22.79
N ARG A 534 22.13 19.73 22.24
CA ARG A 534 20.88 19.69 23.00
C ARG A 534 20.24 18.32 22.83
N ILE A 535 19.91 17.66 23.95
CA ILE A 535 19.23 16.35 23.96
C ILE A 535 17.93 16.52 24.74
N GLY A 536 16.82 16.06 24.16
CA GLY A 536 15.49 16.31 24.71
C GLY A 536 15.11 17.79 24.59
N ASP A 537 14.18 18.24 25.42
CA ASP A 537 13.59 19.57 25.24
C ASP A 537 14.49 20.72 25.71
N ASP A 538 15.44 20.55 26.67
CA ASP A 538 16.13 21.67 27.27
C ASP A 538 17.62 21.50 27.65
N ASP A 539 18.20 20.33 27.63
CA ASP A 539 19.57 20.12 28.12
C ASP A 539 20.64 20.42 27.07
N LEU A 540 21.44 21.46 27.28
CA LEU A 540 22.69 21.66 26.54
C LEU A 540 23.81 20.87 27.24
N ARG A 541 24.39 19.87 26.51
CA ARG A 541 25.51 19.09 27.00
C ARG A 541 26.78 19.45 26.24
N PRO A 542 27.92 19.67 26.95
CA PRO A 542 29.19 19.89 26.30
C PRO A 542 29.67 18.63 25.60
N LEU A 543 30.28 18.80 24.42
CA LEU A 543 30.92 17.70 23.69
C LEU A 543 32.31 17.44 24.28
N MET A 544 32.70 16.14 24.31
CA MET A 544 34.06 15.75 24.69
C MET A 544 34.93 15.56 23.45
N LEU A 545 36.05 16.29 23.40
CA LEU A 545 37.03 16.17 22.32
C LEU A 545 37.90 14.92 22.49
N LEU A 546 38.07 14.18 21.40
CA LEU A 546 39.03 13.07 21.31
C LEU A 546 40.33 13.49 20.64
N ALA A 547 41.38 12.73 20.90
CA ALA A 547 42.72 12.97 20.37
C ALA A 547 42.80 12.89 18.81
N ASN A 548 41.83 12.28 18.16
CA ASN A 548 41.73 12.15 16.70
C ASN A 548 40.88 13.25 16.03
N GLY A 549 40.43 14.25 16.79
CA GLY A 549 39.57 15.31 16.29
C GLY A 549 38.10 14.95 16.19
N SER A 550 37.68 13.72 16.55
CA SER A 550 36.29 13.35 16.72
C SER A 550 35.80 13.74 18.10
N GLU A 551 34.51 14.11 18.19
CA GLU A 551 33.87 14.46 19.45
C GLU A 551 32.97 13.30 19.89
N ILE A 552 33.19 12.79 21.12
CA ILE A 552 32.35 11.75 21.72
C ILE A 552 31.67 12.32 22.97
N PHE A 553 30.43 11.93 23.16
CA PHE A 553 29.67 12.23 24.35
C PHE A 553 28.72 11.09 24.71
N GLU A 554 28.51 10.92 26.00
CA GLU A 554 27.56 9.98 26.55
C GLU A 554 26.14 10.51 26.45
N VAL A 555 25.22 9.70 25.91
CA VAL A 555 23.79 9.98 25.91
C VAL A 555 23.12 8.96 26.80
N ARG A 556 22.54 9.40 27.90
CA ARG A 556 21.69 8.56 28.74
C ARG A 556 20.36 8.35 28.03
N LEU A 557 19.95 7.10 27.95
CA LEU A 557 18.68 6.71 27.37
C LEU A 557 17.57 6.90 28.41
N GLY A 558 16.39 7.24 27.92
CA GLY A 558 15.19 7.25 28.75
C GLY A 558 14.61 5.84 28.91
N THR A 559 13.35 5.79 29.34
CA THR A 559 12.60 4.54 29.47
C THR A 559 12.46 3.84 28.11
N GLU A 560 12.56 2.53 28.08
CA GLU A 560 12.26 1.73 26.89
C GLU A 560 10.86 2.05 26.39
N ARG A 561 10.77 2.35 25.09
CA ARG A 561 9.50 2.64 24.45
C ARG A 561 8.71 1.38 24.11
N ALA A 562 9.40 0.34 23.71
CA ALA A 562 8.84 -0.97 23.37
C ALA A 562 9.89 -2.05 23.45
N VAL A 563 9.47 -3.30 23.65
CA VAL A 563 10.30 -4.50 23.59
C VAL A 563 9.58 -5.55 22.78
N HIS A 564 10.14 -5.96 21.63
CA HIS A 564 9.57 -6.99 20.76
C HIS A 564 10.58 -7.46 19.72
N PRO A 565 10.45 -8.68 19.16
CA PRO A 565 11.34 -9.14 18.11
C PRO A 565 11.13 -8.37 16.80
N LEU A 566 12.19 -8.28 15.99
CA LEU A 566 12.12 -7.87 14.60
C LEU A 566 12.03 -9.08 13.67
N TRP A 567 11.61 -8.85 12.41
CA TRP A 567 11.44 -9.94 11.46
C TRP A 567 12.73 -10.72 11.13
N TRP A 568 13.90 -10.12 11.40
CA TRP A 568 15.21 -10.76 11.20
C TRP A 568 15.93 -11.16 12.50
N THR A 569 15.36 -10.80 13.67
CA THR A 569 15.97 -11.14 14.95
C THR A 569 15.29 -12.35 15.60
N PRO A 570 16.04 -13.30 16.15
CA PRO A 570 15.49 -14.40 16.94
C PRO A 570 15.23 -14.00 18.41
N TYR A 571 15.51 -12.76 18.79
CA TYR A 571 15.43 -12.21 20.14
C TYR A 571 14.63 -10.91 20.15
N ASP A 572 14.19 -10.52 21.34
CA ASP A 572 13.54 -9.24 21.55
C ASP A 572 14.53 -8.09 21.39
N VAL A 573 14.05 -6.99 20.84
CA VAL A 573 14.80 -5.75 20.64
C VAL A 573 14.19 -4.68 21.54
N HIS A 574 15.05 -3.97 22.26
CA HIS A 574 14.72 -2.87 23.15
C HIS A 574 14.80 -1.56 22.38
N PHE A 575 13.72 -0.79 22.37
CA PHE A 575 13.60 0.44 21.58
C PHE A 575 13.62 1.67 22.44
N TYR A 576 14.44 2.66 22.04
CA TYR A 576 14.60 3.94 22.69
C TYR A 576 14.39 5.07 21.69
N ALA A 577 13.55 6.07 22.05
CA ALA A 577 13.41 7.27 21.25
C ALA A 577 14.50 8.28 21.65
N LEU A 578 15.19 8.83 20.66
CA LEU A 578 16.22 9.85 20.84
C LEU A 578 15.85 11.10 20.08
N HIS A 579 15.83 12.23 20.77
CA HIS A 579 15.62 13.56 20.22
C HIS A 579 16.84 14.40 20.52
N PHE A 580 17.47 14.95 19.49
CA PHE A 580 18.61 15.83 19.70
C PHE A 580 18.66 16.95 18.67
N PHE A 581 19.39 17.99 19.01
CA PHE A 581 19.57 19.17 18.19
C PHE A 581 21.02 19.63 18.28
N LEU A 582 21.64 19.83 17.11
CA LEU A 582 22.98 20.40 16.99
C LEU A 582 22.83 21.87 16.62
N PRO A 583 23.14 22.81 17.53
CA PRO A 583 23.03 24.25 17.26
C PRO A 583 23.97 24.70 16.14
N GLY A 584 23.54 25.67 15.35
CA GLY A 584 24.31 26.31 14.30
C GLY A 584 23.83 25.98 12.89
N ALA A 585 23.63 27.03 12.08
CA ALA A 585 23.38 26.87 10.65
C ALA A 585 24.68 26.38 9.98
N ARG A 586 24.62 25.17 9.38
CA ARG A 586 25.75 24.59 8.65
C ARG A 586 25.36 24.25 7.24
N THR A 587 26.25 24.54 6.31
CA THR A 587 26.14 24.13 4.91
C THR A 587 26.57 22.68 4.68
N GLU A 588 27.36 22.12 5.61
CA GLU A 588 27.88 20.75 5.48
C GLU A 588 27.28 19.83 6.55
N PRO A 589 26.82 18.63 6.16
CA PRO A 589 26.30 17.65 7.09
C PRO A 589 27.41 17.05 7.97
N ILE A 590 27.05 16.72 9.21
CA ILE A 590 27.94 16.10 10.19
C ILE A 590 27.74 14.60 10.17
N GLY A 591 28.83 13.83 10.26
CA GLY A 591 28.79 12.38 10.47
C GLY A 591 28.47 12.07 11.93
N LEU A 592 27.51 11.13 12.15
CA LEU A 592 27.15 10.61 13.46
C LEU A 592 27.32 9.10 13.47
N ARG A 593 28.08 8.57 14.46
CA ARG A 593 28.10 7.16 14.81
C ARG A 593 27.54 6.98 16.21
N ILE A 594 26.80 5.88 16.39
CA ILE A 594 26.23 5.52 17.70
C ILE A 594 26.83 4.18 18.08
N ARG A 595 27.41 4.12 19.29
CA ARG A 595 28.05 2.91 19.85
C ARG A 595 27.41 2.53 21.17
N PRO A 596 27.26 1.23 21.46
CA PRO A 596 26.84 0.80 22.78
C PRO A 596 27.95 1.10 23.80
N ARG A 597 27.57 1.56 24.97
CA ARG A 597 28.48 1.72 26.08
C ARG A 597 28.52 0.44 26.91
N GLY A 598 29.70 -0.10 27.20
CA GLY A 598 29.89 -1.29 28.02
C GLY A 598 30.16 -2.59 27.24
N ASP A 599 29.99 -3.73 27.90
CA ASP A 599 30.45 -5.07 27.47
C ASP A 599 29.72 -5.68 26.24
N LEU A 600 28.75 -5.00 25.64
CA LEU A 600 28.08 -5.43 24.38
C LEU A 600 29.07 -5.73 23.24
N ILE A 601 30.24 -5.12 23.26
CA ILE A 601 31.30 -5.33 22.26
C ILE A 601 31.89 -6.75 22.36
N ARG A 602 31.85 -7.42 23.53
CA ARG A 602 32.44 -8.74 23.74
C ARG A 602 31.61 -9.92 23.23
N LEU A 603 30.29 -9.80 23.23
CA LEU A 603 29.37 -10.89 22.85
C LEU A 603 29.30 -11.17 21.35
N HIS A 604 29.61 -10.18 20.48
CA HIS A 604 29.54 -10.35 19.03
C HIS A 604 30.82 -10.87 18.37
N ARG A 605 31.92 -11.04 19.13
CA ARG A 605 33.16 -11.63 18.61
C ARG A 605 33.26 -13.15 18.87
N GLY A 606 32.25 -13.74 19.45
CA GLY A 606 32.26 -15.16 19.90
C GLY A 606 31.30 -16.10 19.16
N ASN A 607 30.65 -15.66 18.04
CA ASN A 607 29.84 -16.58 17.23
C ASN A 607 30.23 -16.45 15.75
#